data_d84d7488fe0913fd0302e7e03bcbc4bd
#
_entry.id   d84d7488fe0913fd0302e7e03bcbc4bd
#
_cell.length_a   1.000
_cell.length_b   1.000
_cell.length_c   1.000
_cell.angle_alpha   90.00
_cell.angle_beta   90.00
_cell.angle_gamma   90.00
#
_symmetry.space_group_name_H-M   'P 1'
#
loop_
_entity.id
_entity.type
_entity.pdbx_description
1 polymer ?
#
loop_
_entity_poly.entity_id
_entity_poly.type
_entity_poly.pdbx_seq_one_letter_code
_entity_poly.pdbx_strand_id
1 'polypeptide(L)'
;MAAAVATATTPAAAHLHHHHRHHRLPLLPSQPRPRPTLRLRLLIPTPPPLRRLLRRSPLLAAAAVSADGGGGGEEAERKREKSRQLQKRVLVGVAIGVGAGGVVVAGGWVFAAAVAAAVLAGAREYFGLVRGTAGGGGTPPPRFVSRVCSAICALMPILTLYYGHMDVTVTFSAFLIAISLLLQRGNPRFAQLTSSVFGLFYCGYLPSFWVKLRSGLAAPALNTICVLPEIAYSWPILLGGQAHWTVGLVATLISISSIIAADTSAFLCGRAFGRTPLTDISPKKTLEGALAGLTGCVLTTVLLSSVLHWPRSLLSATAYGILIFLGSLFGDLVESLIKRDAGVKDSGSLIPGHGNLCGMLDRVDSYVFTGALCYSFIKVALPLFGV
;
A
#
# COMPACT_ATOMS: atom_id res chain seq x y z
N MET A 1 -42.52 -17.72 -40.44
CA MET A 1 -43.34 -16.65 -41.09
C MET A 1 -42.49 -15.40 -41.01
N ALA A 2 -41.73 -15.11 -42.05
CA ALA A 2 -41.94 -14.16 -43.15
C ALA A 2 -41.86 -12.72 -42.63
N ALA A 3 -40.72 -12.07 -42.76
CA ALA A 3 -40.20 -11.25 -43.83
C ALA A 3 -40.99 -9.92 -44.04
N ALA A 4 -40.31 -8.80 -43.86
CA ALA A 4 -40.47 -7.64 -44.75
C ALA A 4 -39.26 -6.70 -44.60
N VAL A 5 -38.52 -6.59 -45.69
CA VAL A 5 -37.51 -5.59 -46.05
C VAL A 5 -38.25 -4.35 -46.53
N ALA A 6 -37.85 -3.17 -46.17
CA ALA A 6 -38.22 -1.93 -46.84
C ALA A 6 -36.98 -1.02 -46.98
N THR A 7 -36.53 -0.92 -48.22
CA THR A 7 -35.62 0.08 -48.79
C THR A 7 -36.39 1.36 -49.15
N ALA A 8 -35.81 2.53 -48.88
CA ALA A 8 -36.17 3.80 -49.54
C ALA A 8 -34.96 4.76 -49.42
N THR A 9 -34.17 4.90 -50.46
CA THR A 9 -34.08 5.94 -51.50
C THR A 9 -33.94 7.38 -50.98
N THR A 10 -32.76 7.94 -51.24
CA THR A 10 -32.41 9.37 -51.27
C THR A 10 -33.17 10.15 -52.35
N PRO A 11 -33.33 11.46 -52.21
CA PRO A 11 -33.14 12.33 -53.35
C PRO A 11 -32.20 13.51 -53.11
N ALA A 12 -31.73 14.01 -54.25
CA ALA A 12 -30.68 14.95 -54.52
C ALA A 12 -31.04 16.44 -54.31
N ALA A 13 -29.98 17.17 -54.06
CA ALA A 13 -29.60 18.51 -54.56
C ALA A 13 -30.65 19.62 -54.76
N ALA A 14 -30.40 20.75 -54.08
CA ALA A 14 -30.70 22.08 -54.63
C ALA A 14 -29.63 23.08 -54.18
N HIS A 15 -28.97 23.67 -55.20
CA HIS A 15 -28.04 24.80 -55.12
C HIS A 15 -28.76 26.06 -54.59
N LEU A 16 -28.13 26.79 -53.70
CA LEU A 16 -28.36 28.21 -53.52
C LEU A 16 -27.03 28.93 -53.31
N HIS A 17 -26.64 29.70 -54.34
CA HIS A 17 -25.61 30.71 -54.30
C HIS A 17 -25.98 31.81 -53.33
N HIS A 18 -25.11 32.11 -52.36
CA HIS A 18 -25.09 33.40 -51.71
C HIS A 18 -23.65 33.96 -51.69
N HIS A 19 -23.54 35.04 -52.49
CA HIS A 19 -22.41 35.96 -52.48
C HIS A 19 -22.21 36.52 -51.06
N HIS A 20 -21.04 36.36 -50.47
CA HIS A 20 -20.58 37.23 -49.40
C HIS A 20 -19.14 37.72 -49.66
N ARG A 21 -19.08 39.06 -49.68
CA ARG A 21 -17.93 39.93 -49.93
C ARG A 21 -16.72 39.58 -49.07
N HIS A 22 -15.59 39.48 -49.74
CA HIS A 22 -14.26 39.48 -49.11
C HIS A 22 -13.95 40.86 -48.49
N HIS A 23 -13.89 41.00 -47.20
CA HIS A 23 -13.16 42.04 -46.52
C HIS A 23 -11.75 41.51 -46.26
N ARG A 24 -10.79 42.04 -47.05
CA ARG A 24 -9.35 41.84 -46.79
C ARG A 24 -8.92 42.71 -45.62
N LEU A 25 -8.47 42.09 -44.53
CA LEU A 25 -7.65 42.72 -43.49
C LEU A 25 -6.19 42.73 -43.93
N PRO A 26 -5.42 43.79 -43.65
CA PRO A 26 -4.03 43.94 -44.11
C PRO A 26 -3.10 43.01 -43.30
N LEU A 27 -2.20 42.36 -44.04
CA LEU A 27 -1.14 41.55 -43.53
C LEU A 27 -0.10 42.43 -42.79
N LEU A 28 0.08 42.23 -41.52
CA LEU A 28 1.23 42.72 -40.76
C LEU A 28 2.47 41.92 -41.14
N PRO A 29 3.64 42.55 -41.32
CA PRO A 29 4.86 41.88 -41.72
C PRO A 29 5.37 40.97 -40.59
N SER A 30 5.64 39.68 -40.96
CA SER A 30 6.25 38.68 -40.10
C SER A 30 7.66 39.08 -39.69
N GLN A 31 7.90 39.23 -38.42
CA GLN A 31 9.24 39.33 -37.85
C GLN A 31 9.97 37.97 -37.99
N PRO A 32 11.25 37.99 -38.39
CA PRO A 32 12.06 36.75 -38.50
C PRO A 32 12.34 36.19 -37.09
N ARG A 33 12.00 34.92 -36.87
CA ARG A 33 12.38 34.16 -35.65
C ARG A 33 13.89 34.02 -35.62
N PRO A 34 14.56 34.29 -34.48
CA PRO A 34 15.99 34.04 -34.35
C PRO A 34 16.29 32.55 -34.45
N ARG A 35 17.20 32.16 -35.29
CA ARG A 35 17.74 30.80 -35.41
C ARG A 35 18.45 30.42 -34.10
N PRO A 36 18.24 29.18 -33.56
CA PRO A 36 19.02 28.71 -32.41
C PRO A 36 20.48 28.51 -32.86
N THR A 37 21.36 29.38 -32.39
CA THR A 37 22.80 29.16 -32.48
C THR A 37 23.17 28.05 -31.54
N LEU A 38 23.60 26.93 -32.12
CA LEU A 38 24.23 25.81 -31.38
C LEU A 38 25.57 26.30 -30.84
N ARG A 39 25.59 26.81 -29.61
CA ARG A 39 26.85 27.00 -28.87
C ARG A 39 27.25 25.64 -28.30
N LEU A 40 28.19 25.03 -28.99
CA LEU A 40 28.98 23.90 -28.49
C LEU A 40 29.78 24.40 -27.27
N ARG A 41 29.21 24.26 -26.05
CA ARG A 41 30.00 24.44 -24.83
C ARG A 41 30.84 23.18 -24.66
N LEU A 42 32.11 23.31 -25.02
CA LEU A 42 33.16 22.43 -24.53
C LEU A 42 33.11 22.48 -23.00
N LEU A 43 32.56 21.44 -22.37
CA LEU A 43 32.64 21.18 -20.94
C LEU A 43 34.09 20.81 -20.61
N ILE A 44 34.92 21.80 -20.34
CA ILE A 44 36.19 21.60 -19.63
C ILE A 44 35.78 21.30 -18.18
N PRO A 45 36.09 20.12 -17.64
CA PRO A 45 35.80 19.83 -16.25
C PRO A 45 36.69 20.72 -15.38
N THR A 46 36.07 21.67 -14.67
CA THR A 46 36.78 22.43 -13.64
C THR A 46 37.13 21.47 -12.49
N PRO A 47 38.37 21.46 -12.02
CA PRO A 47 38.75 20.63 -10.89
C PRO A 47 37.97 21.06 -9.63
N PRO A 48 37.50 20.12 -8.79
CA PRO A 48 36.78 20.45 -7.59
C PRO A 48 37.69 21.25 -6.64
N PRO A 49 37.12 22.21 -5.87
CA PRO A 49 37.91 23.03 -4.95
C PRO A 49 38.62 22.14 -3.92
N LEU A 50 39.91 22.38 -3.72
CA LEU A 50 40.82 21.64 -2.84
C LEU A 50 40.27 21.34 -1.44
N ARG A 51 39.33 22.15 -0.96
CA ARG A 51 38.65 21.95 0.36
C ARG A 51 37.81 20.67 0.46
N ARG A 52 37.38 20.03 -0.65
CA ARG A 52 36.63 18.75 -0.63
C ARG A 52 37.55 17.52 -0.61
N LEU A 53 38.78 17.63 -1.07
CA LEU A 53 39.74 16.51 -1.04
C LEU A 53 40.35 16.29 0.34
N LEU A 54 40.49 17.35 1.15
CA LEU A 54 41.03 17.25 2.51
C LEU A 54 40.06 16.61 3.51
N ARG A 55 38.78 16.43 3.15
CA ARG A 55 37.78 15.79 4.03
C ARG A 55 37.69 14.26 3.88
N ARG A 56 38.46 13.65 2.96
CA ARG A 56 38.43 12.20 2.67
C ARG A 56 39.67 11.42 3.11
N SER A 57 40.64 12.04 3.74
CA SER A 57 41.79 11.33 4.28
C SER A 57 41.56 10.99 5.75
N PRO A 58 41.22 9.74 6.07
CA PRO A 58 40.99 9.34 7.48
C PRO A 58 42.24 9.48 8.37
N LEU A 59 43.43 9.55 7.80
CA LEU A 59 44.71 9.70 8.50
C LEU A 59 44.97 11.13 9.02
N LEU A 60 44.47 12.18 8.33
CA LEU A 60 44.62 13.58 8.78
C LEU A 60 43.54 13.99 9.80
N ALA A 61 42.40 13.34 9.80
CA ALA A 61 41.35 13.54 10.78
C ALA A 61 41.74 12.90 12.16
N ALA A 62 42.53 11.82 12.15
CA ALA A 62 43.02 11.17 13.36
C ALA A 62 44.10 11.98 14.08
N ALA A 63 44.90 12.77 13.34
CA ALA A 63 45.94 13.61 13.93
C ALA A 63 45.44 14.91 14.57
N ALA A 64 44.24 15.40 14.15
CA ALA A 64 43.62 16.60 14.71
C ALA A 64 42.77 16.33 15.98
N VAL A 65 42.45 15.06 16.27
CA VAL A 65 41.59 14.65 17.40
C VAL A 65 42.42 14.33 18.66
N SER A 66 43.74 14.21 18.56
CA SER A 66 44.60 13.91 19.70
C SER A 66 45.01 15.13 20.53
N ALA A 67 44.48 16.32 20.27
CA ALA A 67 44.86 17.55 21.01
C ALA A 67 43.74 18.12 21.92
N ASP A 68 42.55 17.47 22.00
CA ASP A 68 41.51 17.95 22.91
C ASP A 68 41.04 16.84 23.86
N GLY A 69 41.53 16.90 25.09
CA GLY A 69 41.32 15.90 26.16
C GLY A 69 39.90 15.92 26.78
N GLY A 70 38.86 16.47 26.09
CA GLY A 70 37.51 16.58 26.61
C GLY A 70 36.42 15.68 25.92
N GLY A 71 36.76 14.97 24.85
CA GLY A 71 35.76 14.30 23.97
C GLY A 71 35.18 12.96 24.45
N GLY A 72 35.73 12.35 25.47
CA GLY A 72 35.27 11.01 25.93
C GLY A 72 33.90 11.01 26.59
N GLY A 73 33.48 12.09 27.20
CA GLY A 73 32.18 12.23 27.86
C GLY A 73 31.02 12.39 26.85
N GLU A 74 31.23 13.26 25.86
CA GLU A 74 30.20 13.54 24.84
C GLU A 74 29.93 12.33 23.91
N GLU A 75 30.99 11.59 23.53
CA GLU A 75 30.80 10.37 22.73
C GLU A 75 30.07 9.27 23.52
N ALA A 76 30.36 9.12 24.82
CA ALA A 76 29.67 8.19 25.70
C ALA A 76 28.19 8.60 25.90
N GLU A 77 27.90 9.89 26.06
CA GLU A 77 26.52 10.40 26.13
C GLU A 77 25.76 10.19 24.81
N ARG A 78 26.34 10.52 23.67
CA ARG A 78 25.75 10.26 22.35
C ARG A 78 25.49 8.78 22.13
N LYS A 79 26.37 7.86 22.55
CA LYS A 79 26.14 6.42 22.48
C LYS A 79 24.99 5.98 23.40
N ARG A 80 24.92 6.54 24.61
CA ARG A 80 23.81 6.28 25.55
C ARG A 80 22.48 6.81 25.05
N GLU A 81 22.42 8.01 24.47
CA GLU A 81 21.23 8.54 23.86
C GLU A 81 20.75 7.72 22.67
N LYS A 82 21.65 7.32 21.77
CA LYS A 82 21.33 6.43 20.64
C LYS A 82 20.81 5.07 21.15
N SER A 83 21.41 4.51 22.17
CA SER A 83 20.97 3.26 22.79
C SER A 83 19.57 3.40 23.42
N ARG A 84 19.32 4.48 24.18
CA ARG A 84 18.01 4.78 24.77
C ARG A 84 16.93 5.00 23.70
N GLN A 85 17.25 5.69 22.61
CA GLN A 85 16.33 5.89 21.49
C GLN A 85 16.04 4.56 20.77
N LEU A 86 17.03 3.69 20.61
CA LEU A 86 16.87 2.36 20.05
C LEU A 86 15.97 1.49 20.94
N GLN A 87 16.25 1.47 22.26
CA GLN A 87 15.42 0.74 23.22
C GLN A 87 13.96 1.22 23.20
N LYS A 88 13.72 2.54 23.19
CA LYS A 88 12.35 3.09 23.08
C LYS A 88 11.66 2.64 21.79
N ARG A 89 12.36 2.67 20.65
CA ARG A 89 11.79 2.22 19.36
C ARG A 89 11.47 0.72 19.37
N VAL A 90 12.35 -0.10 19.93
CA VAL A 90 12.13 -1.55 20.06
C VAL A 90 10.95 -1.83 20.99
N LEU A 91 10.89 -1.18 22.14
CA LEU A 91 9.81 -1.37 23.13
C LEU A 91 8.45 -0.94 22.56
N VAL A 92 8.39 0.21 21.88
CA VAL A 92 7.15 0.67 21.21
C VAL A 92 6.77 -0.29 20.08
N GLY A 93 7.73 -0.77 19.28
CA GLY A 93 7.49 -1.74 18.22
C GLY A 93 6.92 -3.06 18.75
N VAL A 94 7.50 -3.58 19.84
CA VAL A 94 7.00 -4.80 20.52
C VAL A 94 5.61 -4.58 21.09
N ALA A 95 5.38 -3.44 21.75
CA ALA A 95 4.06 -3.11 22.31
C ALA A 95 2.97 -3.03 21.23
N ILE A 96 3.28 -2.40 20.08
CA ILE A 96 2.37 -2.35 18.92
C ILE A 96 2.14 -3.76 18.36
N GLY A 97 3.19 -4.58 18.24
CA GLY A 97 3.10 -5.96 17.75
C GLY A 97 2.23 -6.85 18.65
N VAL A 98 2.45 -6.78 19.96
CA VAL A 98 1.64 -7.51 20.95
C VAL A 98 0.19 -7.02 20.95
N GLY A 99 -0.02 -5.70 20.88
CA GLY A 99 -1.35 -5.11 20.77
C GLY A 99 -2.10 -5.54 19.51
N ALA A 100 -1.43 -5.51 18.35
CA ALA A 100 -2.01 -5.99 17.09
C ALA A 100 -2.31 -7.49 17.14
N GLY A 101 -1.41 -8.30 17.69
CA GLY A 101 -1.64 -9.73 17.92
C GLY A 101 -2.85 -9.97 18.82
N GLY A 102 -2.99 -9.22 19.91
CA GLY A 102 -4.16 -9.27 20.80
C GLY A 102 -5.46 -8.94 20.08
N VAL A 103 -5.46 -7.93 19.21
CA VAL A 103 -6.63 -7.56 18.38
C VAL A 103 -7.00 -8.68 17.42
N VAL A 104 -6.02 -9.33 16.76
CA VAL A 104 -6.25 -10.48 15.86
C VAL A 104 -6.85 -11.65 16.64
N VAL A 105 -6.28 -11.93 17.80
CA VAL A 105 -6.77 -12.98 18.70
C VAL A 105 -8.17 -12.65 19.17
N ALA A 106 -8.46 -11.45 19.64
CA ALA A 106 -9.81 -11.04 20.06
C ALA A 106 -10.86 -11.24 18.95
N GLY A 107 -10.51 -10.99 17.68
CA GLY A 107 -11.37 -11.23 16.53
C GLY A 107 -12.67 -10.41 16.54
N GLY A 108 -13.68 -10.89 15.79
CA GLY A 108 -15.02 -10.32 15.77
C GLY A 108 -15.06 -8.80 15.57
N TRP A 109 -15.86 -8.12 16.38
CA TRP A 109 -16.02 -6.67 16.30
C TRP A 109 -14.76 -5.88 16.63
N VAL A 110 -13.93 -6.37 17.56
CA VAL A 110 -12.69 -5.70 17.95
C VAL A 110 -11.74 -5.63 16.76
N PHE A 111 -11.57 -6.75 16.06
CA PHE A 111 -10.73 -6.82 14.87
C PHE A 111 -11.29 -5.96 13.73
N ALA A 112 -12.61 -6.04 13.46
CA ALA A 112 -13.24 -5.24 12.42
C ALA A 112 -13.15 -3.73 12.71
N ALA A 113 -13.33 -3.31 13.95
CA ALA A 113 -13.19 -1.92 14.37
C ALA A 113 -11.74 -1.42 14.22
N ALA A 114 -10.74 -2.25 14.57
CA ALA A 114 -9.33 -1.90 14.39
C ALA A 114 -8.96 -1.75 12.90
N VAL A 115 -9.43 -2.69 12.05
CA VAL A 115 -9.26 -2.59 10.59
C VAL A 115 -9.97 -1.34 10.06
N ALA A 116 -11.19 -1.04 10.50
CA ALA A 116 -11.93 0.15 10.09
C ALA A 116 -11.19 1.46 10.46
N ALA A 117 -10.60 1.51 11.65
CA ALA A 117 -9.79 2.66 12.09
C ALA A 117 -8.53 2.83 11.23
N ALA A 118 -7.83 1.73 10.94
CA ALA A 118 -6.66 1.73 10.04
C ALA A 118 -7.03 2.18 8.62
N VAL A 119 -8.13 1.65 8.09
CA VAL A 119 -8.71 2.03 6.79
C VAL A 119 -9.08 3.51 6.74
N LEU A 120 -9.72 4.03 7.79
CA LEU A 120 -10.08 5.46 7.85
C LEU A 120 -8.84 6.36 7.80
N ALA A 121 -7.79 6.00 8.54
CA ALA A 121 -6.53 6.73 8.53
C ALA A 121 -5.85 6.65 7.16
N GLY A 122 -5.68 5.44 6.60
CA GLY A 122 -5.09 5.22 5.27
C GLY A 122 -5.88 5.89 4.14
N ALA A 123 -7.22 5.84 4.17
CA ALA A 123 -8.06 6.51 3.17
C ALA A 123 -7.91 8.04 3.22
N ARG A 124 -7.82 8.62 4.42
CA ARG A 124 -7.56 10.07 4.57
C ARG A 124 -6.20 10.47 4.00
N GLU A 125 -5.17 9.65 4.21
CA GLU A 125 -3.84 9.86 3.65
C GLU A 125 -3.86 9.70 2.13
N TYR A 126 -4.48 8.64 1.61
CA TYR A 126 -4.65 8.41 0.17
C TYR A 126 -5.31 9.61 -0.53
N PHE A 127 -6.46 10.09 -0.03
CA PHE A 127 -7.11 11.26 -0.60
C PHE A 127 -6.34 12.57 -0.36
N GLY A 128 -5.44 12.60 0.61
CA GLY A 128 -4.45 13.67 0.80
C GLY A 128 -3.41 13.67 -0.33
N LEU A 129 -2.87 12.50 -0.66
CA LEU A 129 -1.91 12.29 -1.77
C LEU A 129 -2.53 12.67 -3.11
N VAL A 130 -3.72 12.14 -3.43
CA VAL A 130 -4.44 12.46 -4.67
C VAL A 130 -4.68 13.96 -4.84
N ARG A 131 -4.90 14.71 -3.74
CA ARG A 131 -5.00 16.17 -3.80
C ARG A 131 -3.66 16.86 -4.00
N GLY A 132 -2.57 16.32 -3.49
CA GLY A 132 -1.21 16.82 -3.71
C GLY A 132 -0.79 16.75 -5.18
N THR A 133 -1.21 15.71 -5.90
CA THR A 133 -0.96 15.49 -7.33
C THR A 133 -1.56 16.61 -8.23
N ALA A 134 -2.54 17.35 -7.73
CA ALA A 134 -3.22 18.43 -8.47
C ALA A 134 -2.30 19.57 -8.90
N GLY A 135 -1.09 19.69 -8.36
CA GLY A 135 -0.06 20.64 -8.81
C GLY A 135 0.44 20.37 -10.23
N GLY A 136 0.22 19.16 -10.79
CA GLY A 136 0.61 18.74 -12.14
C GLY A 136 -0.49 18.76 -13.19
N GLY A 137 -1.64 19.42 -12.94
CA GLY A 137 -2.75 19.54 -13.90
C GLY A 137 -3.92 18.58 -13.68
N GLY A 138 -3.85 17.70 -12.68
CA GLY A 138 -4.96 16.85 -12.26
C GLY A 138 -6.02 17.64 -11.47
N THR A 139 -7.31 17.27 -11.62
CA THR A 139 -8.39 17.83 -10.80
C THR A 139 -8.67 16.90 -9.63
N PRO A 140 -8.32 17.29 -8.41
CA PRO A 140 -8.57 16.45 -7.25
C PRO A 140 -10.07 16.35 -6.96
N PRO A 141 -10.53 15.25 -6.34
CA PRO A 141 -11.90 15.18 -5.84
C PRO A 141 -12.12 16.25 -4.76
N PRO A 142 -13.33 16.86 -4.69
CA PRO A 142 -13.67 17.84 -3.69
C PRO A 142 -13.47 17.32 -2.27
N ARG A 143 -13.20 18.22 -1.32
CA ARG A 143 -12.98 17.85 0.10
C ARG A 143 -14.16 17.08 0.69
N PHE A 144 -15.38 17.44 0.30
CA PHE A 144 -16.59 16.74 0.74
C PHE A 144 -16.60 15.29 0.25
N VAL A 145 -16.41 15.05 -1.06
CA VAL A 145 -16.37 13.71 -1.66
C VAL A 145 -15.28 12.86 -1.04
N SER A 146 -14.07 13.41 -0.85
CA SER A 146 -12.97 12.70 -0.18
C SER A 146 -13.32 12.26 1.24
N ARG A 147 -14.05 13.08 2.02
CA ARG A 147 -14.49 12.71 3.37
C ARG A 147 -15.56 11.62 3.33
N VAL A 148 -16.53 11.74 2.42
CA VAL A 148 -17.56 10.71 2.21
C VAL A 148 -16.91 9.40 1.80
N CYS A 149 -16.00 9.41 0.82
CA CYS A 149 -15.27 8.21 0.41
C CYS A 149 -14.49 7.57 1.56
N SER A 150 -13.78 8.38 2.37
CA SER A 150 -13.04 7.85 3.52
C SER A 150 -13.96 7.23 4.57
N ALA A 151 -15.13 7.82 4.81
CA ALA A 151 -16.12 7.27 5.74
C ALA A 151 -16.74 5.96 5.20
N ILE A 152 -17.06 5.91 3.91
CA ILE A 152 -17.56 4.69 3.25
C ILE A 152 -16.50 3.58 3.32
N CYS A 153 -15.22 3.87 3.01
CA CYS A 153 -14.13 2.91 3.12
C CYS A 153 -14.04 2.33 4.54
N ALA A 154 -14.12 3.17 5.57
CA ALA A 154 -14.05 2.73 6.96
C ALA A 154 -15.27 1.90 7.40
N LEU A 155 -16.42 2.11 6.79
CA LEU A 155 -17.62 1.35 7.07
C LEU A 155 -17.57 -0.07 6.44
N MET A 156 -16.83 -0.25 5.34
CA MET A 156 -16.77 -1.54 4.62
C MET A 156 -16.33 -2.73 5.47
N PRO A 157 -15.26 -2.68 6.30
CA PRO A 157 -14.88 -3.78 7.18
C PRO A 157 -15.99 -4.18 8.15
N ILE A 158 -16.72 -3.20 8.68
CA ILE A 158 -17.82 -3.40 9.62
C ILE A 158 -19.00 -4.07 8.90
N LEU A 159 -19.39 -3.56 7.73
CA LEU A 159 -20.45 -4.17 6.91
C LEU A 159 -20.07 -5.57 6.44
N THR A 160 -18.80 -5.81 6.15
CA THR A 160 -18.29 -7.14 5.80
C THR A 160 -18.45 -8.13 6.93
N LEU A 161 -18.21 -7.71 8.18
CA LEU A 161 -18.44 -8.55 9.35
C LEU A 161 -19.94 -8.86 9.54
N TYR A 162 -20.81 -7.87 9.33
CA TYR A 162 -22.24 -8.00 9.60
C TYR A 162 -22.98 -8.79 8.51
N TYR A 163 -22.78 -8.43 7.25
CA TYR A 163 -23.51 -9.03 6.12
C TYR A 163 -22.77 -10.22 5.49
N GLY A 164 -21.46 -10.32 5.61
CA GLY A 164 -20.66 -11.35 4.94
C GLY A 164 -20.54 -11.22 3.41
N HIS A 165 -21.35 -10.38 2.77
CA HIS A 165 -21.42 -10.17 1.32
C HIS A 165 -20.66 -8.90 0.91
N MET A 166 -19.47 -9.06 0.35
CA MET A 166 -18.61 -7.93 -0.06
C MET A 166 -19.03 -7.30 -1.39
N ASP A 167 -19.57 -8.10 -2.29
CA ASP A 167 -20.06 -7.71 -3.62
C ASP A 167 -21.16 -6.66 -3.51
N VAL A 168 -22.17 -6.90 -2.68
CA VAL A 168 -23.25 -5.93 -2.43
C VAL A 168 -22.69 -4.66 -1.79
N THR A 169 -21.82 -4.81 -0.79
CA THR A 169 -21.24 -3.66 -0.08
C THR A 169 -20.41 -2.78 -1.00
N VAL A 170 -19.55 -3.36 -1.87
CA VAL A 170 -18.71 -2.58 -2.78
C VAL A 170 -19.52 -1.91 -3.87
N THR A 171 -20.53 -2.62 -4.42
CA THR A 171 -21.41 -2.07 -5.47
C THR A 171 -22.20 -0.87 -4.95
N PHE A 172 -22.80 -1.01 -3.77
CA PHE A 172 -23.55 0.08 -3.14
C PHE A 172 -22.63 1.27 -2.78
N SER A 173 -21.45 1.00 -2.28
CA SER A 173 -20.44 2.03 -1.97
C SER A 173 -19.99 2.78 -3.21
N ALA A 174 -19.71 2.08 -4.31
CA ALA A 174 -19.35 2.70 -5.59
C ALA A 174 -20.47 3.59 -6.13
N PHE A 175 -21.72 3.14 -6.01
CA PHE A 175 -22.90 3.91 -6.40
C PHE A 175 -23.05 5.19 -5.56
N LEU A 176 -22.89 5.12 -4.24
CA LEU A 176 -22.93 6.30 -3.36
C LEU A 176 -21.82 7.31 -3.69
N ILE A 177 -20.62 6.83 -4.03
CA ILE A 177 -19.52 7.69 -4.46
C ILE A 177 -19.85 8.37 -5.79
N ALA A 178 -20.38 7.62 -6.76
CA ALA A 178 -20.77 8.19 -8.04
C ALA A 178 -21.85 9.27 -7.87
N ILE A 179 -22.88 9.02 -7.06
CA ILE A 179 -23.91 10.01 -6.73
C ILE A 179 -23.27 11.24 -6.04
N SER A 180 -22.39 11.05 -5.06
CA SER A 180 -21.75 12.16 -4.34
C SER A 180 -20.93 13.06 -5.27
N LEU A 181 -20.33 12.48 -6.32
CA LEU A 181 -19.63 13.23 -7.36
C LEU A 181 -20.59 13.98 -8.29
N LEU A 182 -21.71 13.36 -8.67
CA LEU A 182 -22.70 14.00 -9.55
C LEU A 182 -23.46 15.12 -8.84
N LEU A 183 -23.72 14.99 -7.55
CA LEU A 183 -24.40 16.02 -6.75
C LEU A 183 -23.49 17.20 -6.34
N GLN A 184 -22.18 17.11 -6.58
CA GLN A 184 -21.28 18.23 -6.28
C GLN A 184 -21.56 19.44 -7.17
N ARG A 185 -21.39 20.64 -6.62
CA ARG A 185 -21.44 21.86 -7.43
C ARG A 185 -20.15 22.00 -8.26
N GLY A 186 -20.26 22.00 -9.57
CA GLY A 186 -19.16 22.09 -10.53
C GLY A 186 -19.24 21.01 -11.61
N ASN A 187 -18.28 21.02 -12.56
CA ASN A 187 -18.23 20.00 -13.61
C ASN A 187 -17.43 18.79 -13.12
N PRO A 188 -18.07 17.64 -12.82
CA PRO A 188 -17.36 16.43 -12.43
C PRO A 188 -16.48 15.96 -13.59
N ARG A 189 -15.23 15.56 -13.28
CA ARG A 189 -14.30 15.02 -14.28
C ARG A 189 -14.13 13.52 -14.06
N PHE A 190 -13.97 12.77 -15.14
CA PHE A 190 -13.75 11.32 -15.08
C PHE A 190 -12.57 10.93 -14.21
N ALA A 191 -11.49 11.71 -14.22
CA ALA A 191 -10.32 11.50 -13.35
C ALA A 191 -10.67 11.52 -11.84
N GLN A 192 -11.66 12.34 -11.43
CA GLN A 192 -12.13 12.35 -10.03
C GLN A 192 -12.88 11.07 -9.68
N LEU A 193 -13.68 10.55 -10.60
CA LEU A 193 -14.38 9.28 -10.42
C LEU A 193 -13.37 8.13 -10.33
N THR A 194 -12.41 8.07 -11.25
CA THR A 194 -11.36 7.03 -11.27
C THR A 194 -10.56 7.01 -9.99
N SER A 195 -10.08 8.16 -9.52
CA SER A 195 -9.31 8.25 -8.27
C SER A 195 -10.14 7.90 -7.03
N SER A 196 -11.44 8.24 -7.03
CA SER A 196 -12.34 7.91 -5.92
C SER A 196 -12.70 6.43 -5.88
N VAL A 197 -12.97 5.82 -7.04
CA VAL A 197 -13.25 4.38 -7.16
C VAL A 197 -11.99 3.55 -6.86
N PHE A 198 -10.83 3.99 -7.34
CA PHE A 198 -9.57 3.33 -6.96
C PHE A 198 -9.32 3.42 -5.46
N GLY A 199 -9.57 4.57 -4.83
CA GLY A 199 -9.48 4.74 -3.38
C GLY A 199 -10.44 3.83 -2.63
N LEU A 200 -11.67 3.65 -3.09
CA LEU A 200 -12.63 2.69 -2.54
C LEU A 200 -12.10 1.26 -2.63
N PHE A 201 -11.57 0.88 -3.79
CA PHE A 201 -10.99 -0.45 -4.01
C PHE A 201 -9.77 -0.68 -3.13
N TYR A 202 -8.79 0.22 -3.19
CA TYR A 202 -7.50 0.08 -2.52
C TYR A 202 -7.59 0.21 -0.99
N CYS A 203 -8.28 1.26 -0.50
CA CYS A 203 -8.37 1.51 0.94
C CYS A 203 -9.55 0.81 1.62
N GLY A 204 -10.67 0.55 0.91
CA GLY A 204 -11.88 -0.01 1.51
C GLY A 204 -12.04 -1.51 1.26
N TYR A 205 -12.13 -1.88 -0.01
CA TYR A 205 -12.46 -3.25 -0.41
C TYR A 205 -11.37 -4.26 -0.07
N LEU A 206 -10.13 -4.01 -0.50
CA LEU A 206 -9.02 -4.94 -0.27
C LEU A 206 -8.75 -5.20 1.22
N PRO A 207 -8.63 -4.18 2.10
CA PRO A 207 -8.42 -4.44 3.52
C PRO A 207 -9.57 -5.16 4.22
N SER A 208 -10.82 -5.03 3.71
CA SER A 208 -11.98 -5.74 4.27
C SER A 208 -11.86 -7.26 4.16
N PHE A 209 -11.01 -7.77 3.26
CA PHE A 209 -10.73 -9.20 3.18
C PHE A 209 -10.04 -9.76 4.43
N TRP A 210 -9.32 -8.95 5.20
CA TRP A 210 -8.77 -9.38 6.48
C TRP A 210 -9.87 -9.74 7.47
N VAL A 211 -10.96 -8.97 7.49
CA VAL A 211 -12.12 -9.29 8.31
C VAL A 211 -12.79 -10.57 7.82
N LYS A 212 -12.89 -10.74 6.50
CA LYS A 212 -13.46 -11.95 5.90
C LYS A 212 -12.56 -13.17 6.13
N LEU A 213 -11.25 -13.00 6.07
CA LEU A 213 -10.27 -14.04 6.39
C LEU A 213 -10.39 -14.47 7.84
N ARG A 214 -10.38 -13.50 8.78
CA ARG A 214 -10.39 -13.77 10.23
C ARG A 214 -11.73 -14.31 10.72
N SER A 215 -12.85 -13.77 10.27
CA SER A 215 -14.18 -14.02 10.82
C SER A 215 -15.06 -14.86 9.88
N GLY A 216 -14.83 -14.82 8.57
CA GLY A 216 -15.62 -15.56 7.58
C GLY A 216 -15.26 -17.03 7.43
N LEU A 217 -14.11 -17.46 7.98
CA LEU A 217 -13.65 -18.86 7.98
C LEU A 217 -13.83 -19.44 9.38
N ALA A 218 -15.08 -19.64 9.77
CA ALA A 218 -15.47 -20.09 11.10
C ALA A 218 -15.26 -21.60 11.34
N ALA A 219 -14.81 -22.37 10.33
CA ALA A 219 -14.51 -23.78 10.50
C ALA A 219 -13.48 -23.98 11.62
N PRO A 220 -13.72 -24.92 12.57
CA PRO A 220 -12.78 -25.18 13.65
C PRO A 220 -11.46 -25.73 13.10
N ALA A 221 -10.34 -25.22 13.62
CA ALA A 221 -9.01 -25.70 13.29
C ALA A 221 -8.71 -26.99 14.10
N LEU A 222 -9.42 -28.07 13.79
CA LEU A 222 -9.35 -29.34 14.55
C LEU A 222 -7.93 -29.85 14.73
N ASN A 223 -7.11 -29.77 13.68
CA ASN A 223 -5.72 -30.24 13.72
C ASN A 223 -4.86 -29.43 14.71
N THR A 224 -5.03 -28.12 14.73
CA THR A 224 -4.35 -27.22 15.67
C THR A 224 -4.80 -27.46 17.10
N ILE A 225 -6.10 -27.68 17.31
CA ILE A 225 -6.69 -27.98 18.63
C ILE A 225 -6.14 -29.31 19.17
N CYS A 226 -6.02 -30.34 18.31
CA CYS A 226 -5.50 -31.64 18.72
C CYS A 226 -4.03 -31.63 19.09
N VAL A 227 -3.23 -30.73 18.49
CA VAL A 227 -1.78 -30.66 18.73
C VAL A 227 -1.41 -29.75 19.88
N LEU A 228 -2.20 -28.71 20.11
CA LEU A 228 -2.02 -27.74 21.20
C LEU A 228 -3.20 -27.79 22.19
N PRO A 229 -3.55 -28.95 22.76
CA PRO A 229 -4.73 -29.09 23.58
C PRO A 229 -4.65 -28.20 24.82
N GLU A 230 -3.50 -28.14 25.50
CA GLU A 230 -3.32 -27.34 26.70
C GLU A 230 -3.63 -25.86 26.48
N ILE A 231 -3.21 -25.31 25.35
CA ILE A 231 -3.48 -23.90 25.01
C ILE A 231 -4.93 -23.72 24.58
N ALA A 232 -5.49 -24.66 23.80
CA ALA A 232 -6.85 -24.56 23.32
C ALA A 232 -7.88 -24.77 24.44
N TYR A 233 -7.63 -25.69 25.38
CA TYR A 233 -8.51 -25.96 26.53
C TYR A 233 -8.40 -24.92 27.64
N SER A 234 -7.20 -24.34 27.86
CA SER A 234 -7.00 -23.29 28.87
C SER A 234 -7.40 -21.91 28.37
N TRP A 235 -7.87 -21.78 27.11
CA TRP A 235 -8.27 -20.49 26.56
C TRP A 235 -9.49 -19.95 27.33
N PRO A 236 -9.43 -18.69 27.80
CA PRO A 236 -10.50 -18.13 28.60
C PRO A 236 -11.86 -18.16 27.88
N ILE A 237 -12.89 -18.63 28.55
CA ILE A 237 -14.28 -18.72 28.03
C ILE A 237 -14.77 -17.32 27.62
N LEU A 238 -14.35 -16.27 28.35
CA LEU A 238 -14.64 -14.86 28.04
C LEU A 238 -14.07 -14.43 26.67
N LEU A 239 -13.04 -15.08 26.17
CA LEU A 239 -12.42 -14.85 24.87
C LEU A 239 -12.90 -15.87 23.81
N GLY A 240 -13.95 -16.65 24.08
CA GLY A 240 -14.55 -17.58 23.11
C GLY A 240 -14.21 -19.07 23.31
N GLY A 241 -13.36 -19.42 24.28
CA GLY A 241 -13.00 -20.81 24.56
C GLY A 241 -12.40 -21.54 23.35
N GLN A 242 -12.63 -22.85 23.25
CA GLN A 242 -12.15 -23.67 22.13
C GLN A 242 -12.72 -23.26 20.75
N ALA A 243 -13.97 -22.80 20.72
CA ALA A 243 -14.63 -22.34 19.49
C ALA A 243 -13.91 -21.15 18.82
N HIS A 244 -13.01 -20.49 19.55
CA HIS A 244 -12.21 -19.38 19.06
C HIS A 244 -11.10 -19.81 18.07
N TRP A 245 -10.61 -21.06 18.19
CA TRP A 245 -9.57 -21.61 17.33
C TRP A 245 -10.14 -22.02 15.97
N THR A 246 -10.34 -21.03 15.11
CA THR A 246 -10.85 -21.20 13.75
C THR A 246 -9.72 -21.22 12.73
N VAL A 247 -9.97 -21.84 11.58
CA VAL A 247 -9.06 -21.76 10.41
C VAL A 247 -8.74 -20.31 10.08
N GLY A 248 -9.72 -19.40 10.18
CA GLY A 248 -9.52 -17.98 9.95
C GLY A 248 -8.52 -17.33 10.91
N LEU A 249 -8.52 -17.70 12.19
CA LEU A 249 -7.52 -17.23 13.16
C LEU A 249 -6.12 -17.71 12.78
N VAL A 250 -5.98 -19.04 12.57
CA VAL A 250 -4.68 -19.65 12.23
C VAL A 250 -4.12 -19.06 10.94
N ALA A 251 -4.94 -18.97 9.90
CA ALA A 251 -4.55 -18.36 8.62
C ALA A 251 -4.11 -16.89 8.77
N THR A 252 -4.85 -16.11 9.56
CA THR A 252 -4.52 -14.70 9.80
C THR A 252 -3.20 -14.55 10.55
N LEU A 253 -2.95 -15.38 11.58
CA LEU A 253 -1.70 -15.38 12.33
C LEU A 253 -0.50 -15.76 11.46
N ILE A 254 -0.63 -16.84 10.68
CA ILE A 254 0.41 -17.25 9.73
C ILE A 254 0.69 -16.13 8.73
N SER A 255 -0.34 -15.53 8.14
CA SER A 255 -0.16 -14.49 7.12
C SER A 255 0.55 -13.26 7.68
N ILE A 256 0.11 -12.73 8.81
CA ILE A 256 0.72 -11.54 9.43
C ILE A 256 2.16 -11.81 9.83
N SER A 257 2.44 -12.95 10.47
CA SER A 257 3.79 -13.32 10.86
C SER A 257 4.72 -13.48 9.65
N SER A 258 4.21 -14.07 8.56
CA SER A 258 4.98 -14.27 7.34
C SER A 258 5.25 -12.97 6.59
N ILE A 259 4.32 -11.99 6.59
CA ILE A 259 4.57 -10.65 6.05
C ILE A 259 5.68 -9.95 6.84
N ILE A 260 5.61 -9.98 8.18
CA ILE A 260 6.64 -9.37 9.03
C ILE A 260 8.01 -10.01 8.77
N ALA A 261 8.07 -11.33 8.62
CA ALA A 261 9.30 -12.04 8.31
C ALA A 261 9.82 -11.68 6.90
N ALA A 262 8.94 -11.56 5.90
CA ALA A 262 9.29 -11.14 4.56
C ALA A 262 9.92 -9.75 4.55
N ASP A 263 9.28 -8.77 5.18
CA ASP A 263 9.75 -7.39 5.22
C ASP A 263 11.08 -7.27 6.00
N THR A 264 11.20 -8.00 7.11
CA THR A 264 12.42 -8.01 7.93
C THR A 264 13.59 -8.63 7.17
N SER A 265 13.40 -9.79 6.55
CA SER A 265 14.46 -10.48 5.79
C SER A 265 14.85 -9.70 4.53
N ALA A 266 13.87 -9.13 3.82
CA ALA A 266 14.10 -8.26 2.67
C ALA A 266 14.92 -7.02 3.06
N PHE A 267 14.60 -6.39 4.18
CA PHE A 267 15.33 -5.22 4.68
C PHE A 267 16.76 -5.56 5.10
N LEU A 268 16.95 -6.63 5.87
CA LEU A 268 18.28 -7.02 6.38
C LEU A 268 19.22 -7.43 5.24
N CYS A 269 18.77 -8.33 4.36
CA CYS A 269 19.56 -8.82 3.23
C CYS A 269 19.73 -7.76 2.15
N GLY A 270 18.69 -6.99 1.84
CA GLY A 270 18.78 -5.89 0.89
C GLY A 270 19.78 -4.81 1.32
N ARG A 271 19.89 -4.55 2.64
CA ARG A 271 20.88 -3.62 3.17
C ARG A 271 22.30 -4.19 3.19
N ALA A 272 22.47 -5.50 3.43
CA ALA A 272 23.77 -6.16 3.52
C ALA A 272 24.36 -6.50 2.15
N PHE A 273 23.54 -7.00 1.23
CA PHE A 273 23.97 -7.59 -0.04
C PHE A 273 23.34 -6.93 -1.28
N GLY A 274 22.37 -6.02 -1.12
CA GLY A 274 21.65 -5.42 -2.24
C GLY A 274 22.54 -4.63 -3.19
N ARG A 275 22.52 -5.01 -4.46
CA ARG A 275 23.30 -4.36 -5.55
C ARG A 275 22.41 -3.91 -6.68
N THR A 276 21.42 -4.76 -7.06
CA THR A 276 20.53 -4.52 -8.19
C THR A 276 19.20 -3.92 -7.73
N PRO A 277 18.81 -2.72 -8.20
CA PRO A 277 17.50 -2.17 -7.88
C PRO A 277 16.41 -3.03 -8.52
N LEU A 278 15.31 -3.26 -7.79
CA LEU A 278 14.19 -4.09 -8.25
C LEU A 278 13.35 -3.35 -9.29
N THR A 279 13.09 -2.07 -9.07
CA THR A 279 12.27 -1.22 -9.93
C THR A 279 12.73 0.24 -9.88
N ASP A 280 12.49 1.00 -10.95
CA ASP A 280 12.78 2.45 -11.00
C ASP A 280 11.86 3.25 -10.06
N ILE A 281 10.67 2.74 -9.76
CA ILE A 281 9.69 3.36 -8.88
C ILE A 281 10.20 3.40 -7.42
N SER A 282 10.90 2.35 -7.00
CA SER A 282 11.46 2.21 -5.66
C SER A 282 12.91 1.70 -5.71
N PRO A 283 13.89 2.57 -6.02
CA PRO A 283 15.30 2.17 -6.21
C PRO A 283 15.98 1.69 -4.92
N LYS A 284 15.32 1.81 -3.76
CA LYS A 284 15.79 1.27 -2.50
C LYS A 284 15.49 -0.21 -2.32
N LYS A 285 14.50 -0.75 -3.05
CA LYS A 285 14.20 -2.18 -3.06
C LYS A 285 15.16 -2.87 -4.03
N THR A 286 15.81 -3.92 -3.57
CA THR A 286 16.79 -4.68 -4.35
C THR A 286 16.27 -6.07 -4.68
N LEU A 287 16.74 -6.63 -5.78
CA LEU A 287 16.36 -7.99 -6.19
C LEU A 287 16.83 -9.03 -5.16
N GLU A 288 18.04 -8.86 -4.63
CA GLU A 288 18.60 -9.72 -3.59
C GLU A 288 17.77 -9.66 -2.30
N GLY A 289 17.31 -8.45 -1.94
CA GLY A 289 16.38 -8.25 -0.83
C GLY A 289 15.04 -8.94 -1.08
N ALA A 290 14.49 -8.87 -2.28
CA ALA A 290 13.23 -9.52 -2.63
C ALA A 290 13.33 -11.06 -2.56
N LEU A 291 14.43 -11.64 -3.06
CA LEU A 291 14.69 -13.09 -2.95
C LEU A 291 14.83 -13.54 -1.49
N ALA A 292 15.51 -12.76 -0.66
CA ALA A 292 15.63 -13.02 0.77
C ALA A 292 14.26 -12.89 1.47
N GLY A 293 13.44 -11.90 1.08
CA GLY A 293 12.08 -11.74 1.57
C GLY A 293 11.18 -12.92 1.24
N LEU A 294 11.26 -13.40 -0.01
CA LEU A 294 10.56 -14.62 -0.44
C LEU A 294 10.95 -15.82 0.40
N THR A 295 12.27 -16.03 0.57
CA THR A 295 12.79 -17.15 1.36
C THR A 295 12.35 -17.07 2.82
N GLY A 296 12.48 -15.90 3.44
CA GLY A 296 12.04 -15.65 4.83
C GLY A 296 10.53 -15.86 5.00
N CYS A 297 9.72 -15.40 4.06
CA CYS A 297 8.27 -15.60 4.05
C CYS A 297 7.90 -17.09 4.00
N VAL A 298 8.45 -17.81 3.03
CA VAL A 298 8.16 -19.24 2.83
C VAL A 298 8.62 -20.05 4.04
N LEU A 299 9.83 -19.82 4.54
CA LEU A 299 10.35 -20.52 5.72
C LEU A 299 9.44 -20.29 6.95
N THR A 300 9.02 -19.05 7.18
CA THR A 300 8.13 -18.72 8.31
C THR A 300 6.76 -19.37 8.13
N THR A 301 6.19 -19.33 6.92
CA THR A 301 4.90 -19.97 6.61
C THR A 301 4.98 -21.48 6.85
N VAL A 302 6.02 -22.16 6.35
CA VAL A 302 6.21 -23.61 6.53
C VAL A 302 6.45 -23.96 8.01
N LEU A 303 7.25 -23.17 8.72
CA LEU A 303 7.49 -23.36 10.15
C LEU A 303 6.20 -23.26 10.96
N LEU A 304 5.44 -22.18 10.76
CA LEU A 304 4.18 -21.96 11.47
C LEU A 304 3.12 -22.99 11.06
N SER A 305 3.09 -23.40 9.79
CA SER A 305 2.25 -24.49 9.29
C SER A 305 2.57 -25.82 10.01
N SER A 306 3.83 -26.13 10.22
CA SER A 306 4.25 -27.31 10.97
C SER A 306 3.85 -27.26 12.44
N VAL A 307 3.94 -26.11 13.09
CA VAL A 307 3.57 -25.91 14.50
C VAL A 307 2.05 -25.91 14.67
N LEU A 308 1.32 -25.25 13.79
CA LEU A 308 -0.13 -25.09 13.87
C LEU A 308 -0.90 -26.19 13.14
N HIS A 309 -0.21 -27.11 12.46
CA HIS A 309 -0.75 -28.21 11.65
C HIS A 309 -1.80 -27.77 10.62
N TRP A 310 -1.61 -26.57 10.07
CA TRP A 310 -2.44 -26.00 9.02
C TRP A 310 -1.63 -25.04 8.12
N PRO A 311 -1.76 -25.14 6.78
CA PRO A 311 -2.31 -26.28 6.02
C PRO A 311 -1.45 -27.53 6.18
N ARG A 312 -2.05 -28.74 6.02
CA ARG A 312 -1.35 -30.01 6.25
C ARG A 312 -0.26 -30.32 5.24
N SER A 313 -0.47 -29.94 3.99
CA SER A 313 0.46 -30.22 2.90
C SER A 313 1.60 -29.20 2.87
N LEU A 314 2.83 -29.68 2.80
CA LEU A 314 4.01 -28.84 2.62
C LEU A 314 3.92 -28.01 1.32
N LEU A 315 3.36 -28.60 0.26
CA LEU A 315 3.14 -27.89 -1.00
C LEU A 315 2.17 -26.73 -0.83
N SER A 316 1.05 -26.95 -0.13
CA SER A 316 0.07 -25.89 0.15
C SER A 316 0.67 -24.79 1.05
N ALA A 317 1.46 -25.15 2.06
CA ALA A 317 2.15 -24.17 2.92
C ALA A 317 3.16 -23.34 2.13
N THR A 318 3.93 -23.95 1.25
CA THR A 318 4.89 -23.26 0.39
C THR A 318 4.19 -22.34 -0.61
N ALA A 319 3.14 -22.82 -1.28
CA ALA A 319 2.34 -22.02 -2.21
C ALA A 319 1.68 -20.83 -1.49
N TYR A 320 1.19 -21.04 -0.28
CA TYR A 320 0.63 -19.99 0.56
C TYR A 320 1.66 -18.91 0.90
N GLY A 321 2.89 -19.32 1.29
CA GLY A 321 3.99 -18.39 1.58
C GLY A 321 4.42 -17.58 0.35
N ILE A 322 4.50 -18.20 -0.83
CA ILE A 322 4.79 -17.51 -2.09
C ILE A 322 3.72 -16.47 -2.39
N LEU A 323 2.45 -16.82 -2.22
CA LEU A 323 1.33 -15.92 -2.47
C LEU A 323 1.32 -14.72 -1.51
N ILE A 324 1.60 -14.96 -0.22
CA ILE A 324 1.74 -13.89 0.78
C ILE A 324 2.84 -12.91 0.37
N PHE A 325 4.02 -13.43 -0.01
CA PHE A 325 5.14 -12.60 -0.45
C PHE A 325 4.79 -11.76 -1.68
N LEU A 326 4.16 -12.36 -2.69
CA LEU A 326 3.73 -11.64 -3.90
C LEU A 326 2.74 -10.53 -3.57
N GLY A 327 1.76 -10.80 -2.70
CA GLY A 327 0.78 -9.81 -2.26
C GLY A 327 1.42 -8.65 -1.50
N SER A 328 2.35 -8.94 -0.59
CA SER A 328 3.11 -7.97 0.18
C SER A 328 3.97 -7.09 -0.75
N LEU A 329 4.79 -7.70 -1.60
CA LEU A 329 5.65 -6.97 -2.54
C LEU A 329 4.84 -6.07 -3.48
N PHE A 330 3.71 -6.59 -4.01
CA PHE A 330 2.84 -5.83 -4.91
C PHE A 330 2.18 -4.64 -4.18
N GLY A 331 1.74 -4.83 -2.95
CA GLY A 331 1.17 -3.76 -2.11
C GLY A 331 2.13 -2.59 -1.93
N ASP A 332 3.34 -2.87 -1.53
CA ASP A 332 4.42 -1.90 -1.37
C ASP A 332 4.77 -1.15 -2.67
N LEU A 333 4.75 -1.84 -3.82
CA LEU A 333 5.04 -1.22 -5.11
C LEU A 333 3.92 -0.28 -5.54
N VAL A 334 2.65 -0.69 -5.35
CA VAL A 334 1.48 0.15 -5.66
C VAL A 334 1.47 1.41 -4.79
N GLU A 335 1.76 1.28 -3.50
CA GLU A 335 1.86 2.43 -2.61
C GLU A 335 3.00 3.36 -3.01
N SER A 336 4.16 2.80 -3.37
CA SER A 336 5.30 3.57 -3.89
C SER A 336 4.93 4.32 -5.18
N LEU A 337 4.15 3.69 -6.08
CA LEU A 337 3.64 4.33 -7.31
C LEU A 337 2.75 5.53 -6.98
N ILE A 338 1.78 5.36 -6.07
CA ILE A 338 0.87 6.44 -5.63
C ILE A 338 1.66 7.62 -5.06
N LYS A 339 2.69 7.37 -4.26
CA LYS A 339 3.56 8.41 -3.69
C LYS A 339 4.35 9.17 -4.77
N ARG A 340 4.89 8.44 -5.76
CA ARG A 340 5.63 9.08 -6.87
C ARG A 340 4.73 9.93 -7.75
N ASP A 341 3.53 9.46 -8.05
CA ASP A 341 2.52 10.25 -8.78
C ASP A 341 2.15 11.54 -8.02
N ALA A 342 2.05 11.47 -6.70
CA ALA A 342 1.84 12.62 -5.83
C ALA A 342 3.08 13.53 -5.67
N GLY A 343 4.23 13.18 -6.24
CA GLY A 343 5.48 13.95 -6.12
C GLY A 343 6.11 13.93 -4.72
N VAL A 344 5.68 13.00 -3.86
CA VAL A 344 6.16 12.89 -2.47
C VAL A 344 6.90 11.57 -2.24
N LYS A 345 7.62 11.51 -1.13
CA LYS A 345 8.37 10.33 -0.72
C LYS A 345 7.69 9.56 0.40
N ASP A 346 7.09 10.28 1.35
CA ASP A 346 6.46 9.72 2.54
C ASP A 346 5.01 10.24 2.62
N SER A 347 4.04 9.37 2.92
CA SER A 347 2.61 9.71 2.92
C SER A 347 2.23 10.68 4.05
N GLY A 348 2.93 10.62 5.19
CA GLY A 348 2.65 11.45 6.36
C GLY A 348 3.10 12.92 6.27
N SER A 349 3.87 13.30 5.24
CA SER A 349 4.37 14.69 5.09
C SER A 349 3.31 15.70 4.61
N LEU A 350 2.18 15.23 4.12
CA LEU A 350 1.10 16.05 3.53
C LEU A 350 0.09 16.56 4.54
N ILE A 351 0.09 16.08 5.79
CA ILE A 351 -0.84 16.52 6.82
C ILE A 351 -0.09 17.50 7.74
N PRO A 352 -0.32 18.85 7.60
CA PRO A 352 0.30 19.83 8.49
C PRO A 352 -0.13 19.59 9.94
N GLY A 353 0.83 19.46 10.85
CA GLY A 353 0.59 19.27 12.29
C GLY A 353 0.90 17.87 12.82
N HIS A 354 1.22 16.89 11.99
CA HIS A 354 1.64 15.55 12.42
C HIS A 354 3.13 15.33 12.09
N GLY A 355 3.99 16.16 12.65
CA GLY A 355 5.43 16.00 12.51
C GLY A 355 5.90 14.61 12.92
N ASN A 356 6.69 13.95 12.06
CA ASN A 356 7.41 12.68 12.28
C ASN A 356 6.58 11.40 12.51
N LEU A 357 5.27 11.38 12.31
CA LEU A 357 4.52 10.12 12.23
C LEU A 357 4.59 9.62 10.79
N CYS A 358 5.29 8.51 10.59
CA CYS A 358 5.19 7.71 9.37
C CYS A 358 3.71 7.45 9.07
N GLY A 359 3.28 7.65 7.82
CA GLY A 359 1.87 7.52 7.44
C GLY A 359 1.31 6.13 7.79
N MET A 360 0.00 6.07 8.03
CA MET A 360 -0.66 4.78 8.25
C MET A 360 -0.63 3.93 6.98
N LEU A 361 -0.73 4.57 5.83
CA LEU A 361 -0.66 3.92 4.51
C LEU A 361 0.69 3.21 4.33
N ASP A 362 1.82 3.87 4.70
CA ASP A 362 3.18 3.30 4.68
C ASP A 362 3.38 2.10 5.65
N ARG A 363 2.42 1.81 6.50
CA ARG A 363 2.46 0.72 7.49
C ARG A 363 1.61 -0.47 7.12
N VAL A 364 0.60 -0.24 6.30
CA VAL A 364 -0.37 -1.27 5.91
C VAL A 364 -0.27 -1.67 4.44
N ASP A 365 0.63 -1.04 3.68
CA ASP A 365 0.81 -1.27 2.24
C ASP A 365 1.05 -2.75 1.90
N SER A 366 1.95 -3.44 2.62
CA SER A 366 2.22 -4.88 2.47
C SER A 366 0.98 -5.75 2.78
N TYR A 367 0.03 -5.23 3.54
CA TYR A 367 -1.16 -5.98 3.95
C TYR A 367 -2.34 -5.80 3.01
N VAL A 368 -2.39 -4.72 2.21
CA VAL A 368 -3.57 -4.34 1.41
C VAL A 368 -4.01 -5.45 0.47
N PHE A 369 -3.11 -5.97 -0.36
CA PHE A 369 -3.43 -7.03 -1.32
C PHE A 369 -3.39 -8.43 -0.69
N THR A 370 -2.54 -8.63 0.29
CA THR A 370 -2.27 -9.95 0.88
C THR A 370 -3.53 -10.57 1.49
N GLY A 371 -4.35 -9.79 2.18
CA GLY A 371 -5.60 -10.29 2.77
C GLY A 371 -6.56 -10.89 1.74
N ALA A 372 -6.72 -10.24 0.59
CA ALA A 372 -7.57 -10.71 -0.50
C ALA A 372 -7.01 -11.99 -1.12
N LEU A 373 -5.70 -12.04 -1.38
CA LEU A 373 -5.03 -13.22 -1.94
C LEU A 373 -5.11 -14.40 -0.98
N CYS A 374 -4.84 -14.20 0.31
CA CYS A 374 -4.93 -15.23 1.33
C CYS A 374 -6.35 -15.81 1.43
N TYR A 375 -7.36 -14.95 1.49
CA TYR A 375 -8.75 -15.41 1.53
C TYR A 375 -9.12 -16.21 0.27
N SER A 376 -8.72 -15.72 -0.92
CA SER A 376 -9.00 -16.40 -2.19
C SER A 376 -8.30 -17.76 -2.26
N PHE A 377 -7.05 -17.86 -1.81
CA PHE A 377 -6.31 -19.12 -1.75
C PHE A 377 -7.03 -20.15 -0.89
N ILE A 378 -7.49 -19.77 0.30
CA ILE A 378 -8.16 -20.69 1.22
C ILE A 378 -9.52 -21.13 0.67
N LYS A 379 -10.27 -20.21 0.05
CA LYS A 379 -11.61 -20.51 -0.46
C LYS A 379 -11.61 -21.29 -1.77
N VAL A 380 -10.62 -21.07 -2.63
CA VAL A 380 -10.61 -21.60 -4.00
C VAL A 380 -9.52 -22.66 -4.17
N ALA A 381 -8.28 -22.36 -3.78
CA ALA A 381 -7.16 -23.25 -4.07
C ALA A 381 -7.11 -24.45 -3.12
N LEU A 382 -7.27 -24.27 -1.80
CA LEU A 382 -7.22 -25.39 -0.86
C LEU A 382 -8.26 -26.49 -1.14
N PRO A 383 -9.53 -26.21 -1.42
CA PRO A 383 -10.50 -27.24 -1.78
C PRO A 383 -10.15 -28.01 -3.05
N LEU A 384 -9.50 -27.35 -4.03
CA LEU A 384 -9.06 -28.01 -5.27
C LEU A 384 -7.92 -29.02 -5.03
N PHE A 385 -7.12 -28.83 -3.99
CA PHE A 385 -6.04 -29.72 -3.61
C PHE A 385 -6.46 -30.81 -2.60
N GLY A 386 -7.73 -30.86 -2.23
CA GLY A 386 -8.26 -31.86 -1.30
C GLY A 386 -7.73 -31.74 0.14
N VAL A 387 -7.33 -30.53 0.54
CA VAL A 387 -6.71 -30.26 1.86
C VAL A 387 -7.66 -29.48 2.75
#